data_86c22918814a61f9f3dae5fe4406a98f
#
_entry.id   86c22918814a61f9f3dae5fe4406a98f
#
_cell.length_a   1.000
_cell.length_b   1.000
_cell.length_c   1.000
_cell.angle_alpha   90.00
_cell.angle_beta   90.00
_cell.angle_gamma   90.00
#
_symmetry.space_group_name_H-M   'P 1'
#
loop_
_entity.id
_entity.type
_entity.pdbx_description
1 polymer ?
#
loop_
_entity_poly.entity_id
_entity_poly.type
_entity_poly.pdbx_seq_one_letter_code
_entity_poly.pdbx_strand_id
1 'polypeptide(L)'
;MWQFLSQLRWQDALDIILVAIVLYQVISLLKGTQAIQVLAGMFLIFLIYLGARSLGLFTLEWLLDGVVRSFLLIVIILFQADIRRVLSRMGRKAFLPPYASEPLILEEISDAVETMAGQRLGALIVLERHIGLTEYLEGAVKLDALITKELLVSLFWPHNPTHDGAVIIQGERIIAAGCTLPLSGNPDLDPALGTRHRAAVGLTEHADALVIVVSETSGQISLAQGGRLMRNLSRLQLRQALRNILEPPADKKGTWLEKLARIFGAP
;
A
#
# COMPACT_ATOMS: atom_id res chain seq x y z
N MET A 1 -46.01 15.67 4.63
CA MET A 1 -44.98 14.98 3.80
C MET A 1 -44.67 15.75 2.50
N TRP A 2 -45.66 16.31 1.81
CA TRP A 2 -45.50 17.08 0.57
C TRP A 2 -44.80 18.46 0.75
N GLN A 3 -44.93 19.11 1.92
CA GLN A 3 -44.31 20.42 2.20
C GLN A 3 -42.78 20.37 2.37
N PHE A 4 -42.22 19.21 2.72
CA PHE A 4 -40.75 19.03 2.80
C PHE A 4 -40.09 18.94 1.43
N LEU A 5 -40.78 18.41 0.41
CA LEU A 5 -40.25 18.25 -0.95
C LEU A 5 -40.17 19.58 -1.72
N SER A 6 -41.04 20.57 -1.35
CA SER A 6 -41.01 21.89 -2.00
C SER A 6 -39.92 22.86 -1.51
N GLN A 7 -39.20 22.50 -0.45
CA GLN A 7 -38.09 23.29 0.09
C GLN A 7 -36.71 22.73 -0.28
N LEU A 8 -36.64 21.57 -0.96
CA LEU A 8 -35.39 21.01 -1.44
C LEU A 8 -34.77 21.90 -2.52
N ARG A 9 -33.70 22.59 -2.16
CA ARG A 9 -32.86 23.33 -3.09
C ARG A 9 -31.96 22.33 -3.82
N TRP A 10 -31.61 22.63 -5.07
CA TRP A 10 -30.63 21.82 -5.82
C TRP A 10 -29.30 21.65 -5.06
N GLN A 11 -28.95 22.60 -4.17
CA GLN A 11 -27.80 22.56 -3.28
C GLN A 11 -27.89 21.43 -2.27
N ASP A 12 -29.10 21.10 -1.76
CA ASP A 12 -29.28 20.01 -0.79
C ASP A 12 -29.05 18.65 -1.44
N ALA A 13 -29.45 18.50 -2.71
CA ALA A 13 -29.15 17.29 -3.48
C ALA A 13 -27.64 17.15 -3.75
N LEU A 14 -26.96 18.24 -4.04
CA LEU A 14 -25.51 18.26 -4.25
C LEU A 14 -24.76 17.94 -2.96
N ASP A 15 -25.19 18.48 -1.81
CA ASP A 15 -24.63 18.21 -0.50
C ASP A 15 -24.76 16.71 -0.14
N ILE A 16 -25.96 16.13 -0.31
CA ILE A 16 -26.19 14.70 -0.08
C ILE A 16 -25.28 13.84 -0.96
N ILE A 17 -25.13 14.16 -2.25
CA ILE A 17 -24.26 13.42 -3.17
C ILE A 17 -22.80 13.55 -2.73
N LEU A 18 -22.35 14.73 -2.35
CA LEU A 18 -20.99 14.99 -1.93
C LEU A 18 -20.66 14.24 -0.64
N VAL A 19 -21.56 14.28 0.35
CA VAL A 19 -21.44 13.52 1.58
C VAL A 19 -21.44 12.02 1.32
N ALA A 20 -22.34 11.53 0.43
CA ALA A 20 -22.37 10.13 0.05
C ALA A 20 -21.08 9.65 -0.63
N ILE A 21 -20.49 10.46 -1.51
CA ILE A 21 -19.20 10.17 -2.15
C ILE A 21 -18.08 10.11 -1.10
N VAL A 22 -18.02 11.07 -0.19
CA VAL A 22 -17.02 11.10 0.89
C VAL A 22 -17.17 9.88 1.79
N LEU A 23 -18.39 9.57 2.23
CA LEU A 23 -18.66 8.38 3.05
C LEU A 23 -18.30 7.08 2.32
N TYR A 24 -18.66 6.97 1.04
CA TYR A 24 -18.30 5.81 0.23
C TYR A 24 -16.78 5.63 0.10
N GLN A 25 -16.03 6.71 -0.12
CA GLN A 25 -14.57 6.66 -0.17
C GLN A 25 -13.96 6.24 1.19
N VAL A 26 -14.47 6.80 2.29
CA VAL A 26 -14.02 6.45 3.65
C VAL A 26 -14.29 4.97 3.94
N ILE A 27 -15.51 4.47 3.66
CA ILE A 27 -15.87 3.07 3.88
C ILE A 27 -15.05 2.14 2.97
N SER A 28 -14.79 2.56 1.72
CA SER A 28 -13.99 1.77 0.78
C SER A 28 -12.52 1.66 1.20
N LEU A 29 -11.96 2.71 1.81
CA LEU A 29 -10.61 2.70 2.38
C LEU A 29 -10.50 1.78 3.62
N LEU A 30 -11.58 1.64 4.37
CA LEU A 30 -11.63 0.80 5.57
C LEU A 30 -11.85 -0.69 5.27
N LYS A 31 -12.38 -1.04 4.09
CA LYS A 31 -12.63 -2.42 3.69
C LYS A 31 -11.31 -3.21 3.59
N GLY A 32 -11.23 -4.31 4.33
CA GLY A 32 -10.07 -5.20 4.32
C GLY A 32 -8.95 -4.83 5.30
N THR A 33 -9.16 -3.81 6.14
CA THR A 33 -8.20 -3.43 7.20
C THR A 33 -8.71 -3.86 8.57
N GLN A 34 -7.78 -4.00 9.53
CA GLN A 34 -8.12 -4.21 10.96
C GLN A 34 -8.96 -3.06 11.54
N ALA A 35 -9.02 -1.93 10.83
CA ALA A 35 -9.79 -0.74 11.17
C ALA A 35 -11.29 -1.02 11.40
N ILE A 36 -11.91 -1.89 10.60
CA ILE A 36 -13.33 -2.25 10.77
C ILE A 36 -13.58 -2.97 12.09
N GLN A 37 -12.67 -3.86 12.50
CA GLN A 37 -12.80 -4.58 13.76
C GLN A 37 -12.69 -3.64 14.96
N VAL A 38 -11.76 -2.69 14.89
CA VAL A 38 -11.59 -1.66 15.92
C VAL A 38 -12.83 -0.75 16.00
N LEU A 39 -13.33 -0.28 14.86
CA LEU A 39 -14.55 0.55 14.83
C LEU A 39 -15.78 -0.20 15.36
N ALA A 40 -15.91 -1.49 15.06
CA ALA A 40 -16.99 -2.32 15.58
C ALA A 40 -16.88 -2.48 17.12
N GLY A 41 -15.67 -2.71 17.64
CA GLY A 41 -15.42 -2.74 19.09
C GLY A 41 -15.75 -1.41 19.78
N MET A 42 -15.37 -0.29 19.17
CA MET A 42 -15.68 1.04 19.68
C MET A 42 -17.17 1.35 19.63
N PHE A 43 -17.87 0.93 18.57
CA PHE A 43 -19.32 1.06 18.47
C PHE A 43 -20.03 0.25 19.55
N LEU A 44 -19.55 -0.96 19.87
CA LEU A 44 -20.06 -1.76 20.98
C LEU A 44 -19.90 -1.04 22.33
N ILE A 45 -18.73 -0.45 22.60
CA ILE A 45 -18.49 0.34 23.82
C ILE A 45 -19.46 1.51 23.90
N PHE A 46 -19.71 2.21 22.78
CA PHE A 46 -20.68 3.30 22.72
C PHE A 46 -22.11 2.82 22.99
N LEU A 47 -22.52 1.67 22.49
CA LEU A 47 -23.83 1.07 22.81
C LEU A 47 -23.97 0.72 24.29
N ILE A 48 -22.91 0.17 24.90
CA ILE A 48 -22.89 -0.12 26.33
C ILE A 48 -23.00 1.16 27.15
N TYR A 49 -22.33 2.23 26.74
CA TYR A 49 -22.45 3.56 27.37
C TYR A 49 -23.89 4.08 27.31
N LEU A 50 -24.56 4.01 26.15
CA LEU A 50 -25.96 4.42 26.03
C LEU A 50 -26.89 3.57 26.92
N GLY A 51 -26.63 2.26 27.00
CA GLY A 51 -27.35 1.34 27.87
C GLY A 51 -27.15 1.69 29.36
N ALA A 52 -25.93 1.93 29.79
CA ALA A 52 -25.61 2.32 31.15
C ALA A 52 -26.34 3.61 31.55
N ARG A 53 -26.34 4.59 30.66
CA ARG A 53 -27.03 5.87 30.84
C ARG A 53 -28.55 5.70 30.96
N SER A 54 -29.17 4.87 30.09
CA SER A 54 -30.61 4.63 30.08
C SER A 54 -31.08 3.85 31.31
N LEU A 55 -30.22 2.98 31.87
CA LEU A 55 -30.51 2.19 33.07
C LEU A 55 -30.11 2.88 34.38
N GLY A 56 -29.55 4.09 34.32
CA GLY A 56 -29.11 4.84 35.50
C GLY A 56 -27.92 4.24 36.25
N LEU A 57 -27.04 3.50 35.54
CA LEU A 57 -25.85 2.84 36.10
C LEU A 57 -24.71 3.88 36.25
N PHE A 58 -24.77 4.74 37.23
CA PHE A 58 -23.88 5.90 37.42
C PHE A 58 -22.38 5.53 37.38
N THR A 59 -21.97 4.45 38.03
CA THR A 59 -20.56 4.05 38.10
C THR A 59 -20.04 3.63 36.71
N LEU A 60 -20.84 2.85 35.97
CA LEU A 60 -20.48 2.39 34.63
C LEU A 60 -20.52 3.56 33.63
N GLU A 61 -21.51 4.43 33.72
CA GLU A 61 -21.61 5.66 32.93
C GLU A 61 -20.37 6.52 33.12
N TRP A 62 -19.98 6.80 34.39
CA TRP A 62 -18.81 7.61 34.73
C TRP A 62 -17.50 7.01 34.15
N LEU A 63 -17.33 5.69 34.27
CA LEU A 63 -16.15 4.99 33.72
C LEU A 63 -16.08 5.10 32.21
N LEU A 64 -17.19 4.85 31.53
CA LEU A 64 -17.26 4.87 30.07
C LEU A 64 -17.24 6.29 29.48
N ASP A 65 -17.70 7.28 30.21
CA ASP A 65 -17.69 8.69 29.79
C ASP A 65 -16.26 9.18 29.51
N GLY A 66 -15.27 8.79 30.32
CA GLY A 66 -13.85 9.05 30.09
C GLY A 66 -13.35 8.45 28.77
N VAL A 67 -13.75 7.21 28.45
CA VAL A 67 -13.39 6.54 27.20
C VAL A 67 -14.05 7.21 26.00
N VAL A 68 -15.34 7.53 26.10
CA VAL A 68 -16.12 8.19 25.02
C VAL A 68 -15.58 9.59 24.74
N ARG A 69 -15.21 10.36 25.75
CA ARG A 69 -14.58 11.69 25.55
C ARG A 69 -13.22 11.58 24.86
N SER A 70 -12.45 10.55 25.18
CA SER A 70 -11.15 10.30 24.56
C SER A 70 -11.25 9.61 23.19
N PHE A 71 -12.46 9.28 22.74
CA PHE A 71 -12.72 8.51 21.53
C PHE A 71 -12.02 9.09 20.28
N LEU A 72 -12.13 10.38 20.04
CA LEU A 72 -11.50 11.04 18.91
C LEU A 72 -9.97 10.89 18.93
N LEU A 73 -9.36 11.03 20.11
CA LEU A 73 -7.92 10.88 20.29
C LEU A 73 -7.49 9.43 20.02
N ILE A 74 -8.23 8.48 20.56
CA ILE A 74 -7.97 7.05 20.33
C ILE A 74 -8.06 6.71 18.83
N VAL A 75 -9.09 7.21 18.14
CA VAL A 75 -9.24 7.02 16.67
C VAL A 75 -8.04 7.61 15.93
N ILE A 76 -7.64 8.85 16.24
CA ILE A 76 -6.50 9.50 15.57
C ILE A 76 -5.22 8.68 15.76
N ILE A 77 -4.96 8.20 16.98
CA ILE A 77 -3.77 7.38 17.27
C ILE A 77 -3.82 6.04 16.53
N LEU A 78 -4.95 5.34 16.56
CA LEU A 78 -5.10 4.05 15.88
C LEU A 78 -4.98 4.17 14.35
N PHE A 79 -5.51 5.24 13.77
CA PHE A 79 -5.50 5.48 12.32
C PHE A 79 -4.36 6.39 11.86
N GLN A 80 -3.39 6.70 12.72
CA GLN A 80 -2.26 7.59 12.38
C GLN A 80 -1.54 7.14 11.12
N ALA A 81 -1.24 5.84 10.98
CA ALA A 81 -0.58 5.29 9.80
C ALA A 81 -1.42 5.42 8.53
N ASP A 82 -2.73 5.16 8.63
CA ASP A 82 -3.64 5.25 7.49
C ASP A 82 -3.88 6.70 7.06
N ILE A 83 -4.05 7.61 8.03
CA ILE A 83 -4.17 9.06 7.79
C ILE A 83 -2.91 9.59 7.11
N ARG A 84 -1.72 9.23 7.62
CA ARG A 84 -0.42 9.60 7.01
C ARG A 84 -0.32 9.10 5.57
N ARG A 85 -0.75 7.85 5.31
CA ARG A 85 -0.75 7.24 3.98
C ARG A 85 -1.66 7.98 3.00
N VAL A 86 -2.89 8.31 3.43
CA VAL A 86 -3.85 9.05 2.59
C VAL A 86 -3.34 10.46 2.28
N LEU A 87 -2.88 11.20 3.29
CA LEU A 87 -2.34 12.55 3.12
C LEU A 87 -1.10 12.56 2.22
N SER A 88 -0.20 11.58 2.36
CA SER A 88 0.97 11.43 1.50
C SER A 88 0.58 11.18 0.04
N ARG A 89 -0.45 10.37 -0.22
CA ARG A 89 -0.96 10.13 -1.57
C ARG A 89 -1.59 11.39 -2.19
N MET A 90 -2.31 12.17 -1.39
CA MET A 90 -2.95 13.41 -1.87
C MET A 90 -1.91 14.50 -2.17
N GLY A 91 -0.91 14.68 -1.31
CA GLY A 91 0.11 15.71 -1.48
C GLY A 91 1.02 15.46 -2.68
N ARG A 92 1.34 14.20 -3.01
CA ARG A 92 2.27 13.87 -4.10
C ARG A 92 1.66 13.97 -5.51
N LYS A 93 0.38 13.69 -5.69
CA LYS A 93 -0.27 13.86 -7.00
C LYS A 93 -0.16 15.27 -7.57
N ALA A 94 0.10 16.26 -6.71
CA ALA A 94 0.18 17.66 -7.09
C ALA A 94 1.59 18.13 -7.51
N PHE A 95 2.68 17.43 -7.08
CA PHE A 95 4.02 18.05 -7.13
C PHE A 95 5.16 17.18 -7.69
N LEU A 96 4.94 15.91 -8.02
CA LEU A 96 6.02 15.05 -8.54
C LEU A 96 5.65 14.48 -9.91
N PRO A 97 6.59 14.51 -10.90
CA PRO A 97 6.38 13.85 -12.18
C PRO A 97 6.20 12.34 -11.97
N PRO A 98 5.46 11.66 -12.86
CA PRO A 98 5.35 10.21 -12.82
C PRO A 98 6.75 9.60 -12.90
N TYR A 99 6.97 8.58 -12.09
CA TYR A 99 8.19 7.77 -12.09
C TYR A 99 8.37 7.17 -13.50
N ALA A 100 9.22 7.79 -14.29
CA ALA A 100 9.64 7.24 -15.58
C ALA A 100 10.90 6.43 -15.34
N SER A 101 10.76 5.12 -15.18
CA SER A 101 11.91 4.23 -15.21
C SER A 101 12.42 4.15 -16.64
N GLU A 102 13.70 4.37 -16.84
CA GLU A 102 14.28 4.10 -18.15
C GLU A 102 14.07 2.62 -18.51
N PRO A 103 13.72 2.30 -19.77
CA PRO A 103 13.54 0.92 -20.21
C PRO A 103 14.74 0.01 -19.90
N LEU A 104 15.93 0.58 -19.88
CA LEU A 104 17.19 -0.09 -19.55
C LEU A 104 17.20 -0.63 -18.12
N ILE A 105 16.69 0.11 -17.15
CA ILE A 105 16.66 -0.31 -15.75
C ILE A 105 15.75 -1.52 -15.54
N LEU A 106 14.61 -1.56 -16.23
CA LEU A 106 13.72 -2.70 -16.17
C LEU A 106 14.34 -3.96 -16.78
N GLU A 107 15.20 -3.81 -17.79
CA GLU A 107 15.98 -4.91 -18.34
C GLU A 107 17.01 -5.42 -17.35
N GLU A 108 17.82 -4.54 -16.78
CA GLU A 108 18.82 -4.90 -15.76
C GLU A 108 18.22 -5.67 -14.59
N ILE A 109 17.08 -5.17 -14.04
CA ILE A 109 16.38 -5.84 -12.96
C ILE A 109 15.83 -7.20 -13.40
N SER A 110 15.20 -7.27 -14.58
CA SER A 110 14.61 -8.51 -15.08
C SER A 110 15.66 -9.58 -15.36
N ASP A 111 16.82 -9.19 -15.89
CA ASP A 111 17.94 -10.08 -16.19
C ASP A 111 18.63 -10.57 -14.91
N ALA A 112 18.76 -9.70 -13.90
CA ALA A 112 19.24 -10.09 -12.59
C ALA A 112 18.31 -11.11 -11.93
N VAL A 113 16.99 -10.84 -11.94
CA VAL A 113 15.98 -11.73 -11.36
C VAL A 113 15.93 -13.07 -12.04
N GLU A 114 16.02 -13.12 -13.39
CA GLU A 114 16.09 -14.38 -14.14
C GLU A 114 17.35 -15.19 -13.79
N THR A 115 18.49 -14.50 -13.70
CA THR A 115 19.76 -15.15 -13.33
C THR A 115 19.67 -15.73 -11.92
N MET A 116 19.15 -14.97 -10.96
CA MET A 116 18.96 -15.44 -9.58
C MET A 116 17.93 -16.59 -9.50
N ALA A 117 16.87 -16.53 -10.28
CA ALA A 117 15.87 -17.60 -10.36
C ALA A 117 16.48 -18.91 -10.89
N GLY A 118 17.28 -18.82 -11.97
CA GLY A 118 17.98 -19.98 -12.54
C GLY A 118 18.99 -20.63 -11.58
N GLN A 119 19.61 -19.82 -10.73
CA GLN A 119 20.58 -20.28 -9.73
C GLN A 119 19.96 -20.56 -8.36
N ARG A 120 18.64 -20.35 -8.20
CA ARG A 120 17.90 -20.45 -6.93
C ARG A 120 18.48 -19.57 -5.82
N LEU A 121 18.96 -18.40 -6.19
CA LEU A 121 19.39 -17.38 -5.25
C LEU A 121 18.15 -16.66 -4.70
N GLY A 122 17.90 -16.78 -3.41
CA GLY A 122 16.80 -16.08 -2.74
C GLY A 122 17.03 -14.57 -2.80
N ALA A 123 16.07 -13.82 -3.36
CA ALA A 123 16.19 -12.37 -3.46
C ALA A 123 14.91 -11.66 -3.06
N LEU A 124 15.06 -10.43 -2.55
CA LEU A 124 13.98 -9.55 -2.15
C LEU A 124 14.31 -8.12 -2.61
N ILE A 125 13.73 -7.70 -3.74
CA ILE A 125 14.02 -6.42 -4.38
C ILE A 125 12.81 -5.52 -4.27
N VAL A 126 12.98 -4.36 -3.65
CA VAL A 126 11.93 -3.36 -3.41
C VAL A 126 12.14 -2.18 -4.37
N LEU A 127 11.13 -1.90 -5.17
CA LEU A 127 11.06 -0.70 -5.99
C LEU A 127 10.18 0.33 -5.28
N GLU A 128 10.81 1.41 -4.78
CA GLU A 128 10.10 2.52 -4.16
C GLU A 128 9.28 3.25 -5.22
N ARG A 129 8.03 3.60 -4.88
CA ARG A 129 7.15 4.35 -5.78
C ARG A 129 6.86 5.74 -5.22
N HIS A 130 5.67 5.93 -4.71
CA HIS A 130 5.19 7.24 -4.29
C HIS A 130 5.39 7.54 -2.78
N ILE A 131 5.65 6.55 -1.96
CA ILE A 131 5.86 6.69 -0.52
C ILE A 131 7.30 6.33 -0.23
N GLY A 132 8.05 7.25 0.39
CA GLY A 132 9.44 7.03 0.77
C GLY A 132 9.58 5.90 1.78
N LEU A 133 10.60 5.07 1.61
CA LEU A 133 10.90 3.90 2.43
C LEU A 133 12.01 4.18 3.46
N THR A 134 12.21 5.44 3.81
CA THR A 134 13.32 5.88 4.71
C THR A 134 13.32 5.15 6.04
N GLU A 135 12.15 4.79 6.57
CA GLU A 135 12.02 4.04 7.83
C GLU A 135 12.61 2.62 7.78
N TYR A 136 12.69 2.01 6.59
CA TYR A 136 13.26 0.67 6.39
C TYR A 136 14.77 0.68 6.08
N LEU A 137 15.39 1.87 6.02
CA LEU A 137 16.83 2.02 5.82
C LEU A 137 17.62 1.96 7.12
N GLU A 138 16.95 1.94 8.27
CA GLU A 138 17.60 1.88 9.57
C GLU A 138 18.27 0.51 9.76
N GLY A 139 19.56 0.52 10.06
CA GLY A 139 20.36 -0.71 10.19
C GLY A 139 20.81 -1.34 8.86
N ALA A 140 20.39 -0.84 7.71
CA ALA A 140 20.79 -1.33 6.40
C ALA A 140 22.13 -0.74 5.93
N VAL A 141 22.79 -1.44 5.02
CA VAL A 141 24.01 -0.93 4.35
C VAL A 141 23.60 0.05 3.26
N LYS A 142 23.93 1.33 3.42
CA LYS A 142 23.70 2.37 2.41
C LYS A 142 24.70 2.22 1.26
N LEU A 143 24.22 2.22 0.04
CA LEU A 143 25.04 1.95 -1.15
C LEU A 143 25.12 3.16 -2.10
N ASP A 144 23.97 3.73 -2.46
CA ASP A 144 23.85 4.80 -3.48
C ASP A 144 24.55 4.45 -4.80
N ALA A 145 24.25 3.29 -5.36
CA ALA A 145 24.88 2.74 -6.56
C ALA A 145 23.91 2.69 -7.75
N LEU A 146 24.43 2.72 -8.98
CA LEU A 146 23.66 2.47 -10.18
C LEU A 146 23.17 1.02 -10.22
N ILE A 147 22.00 0.82 -10.82
CA ILE A 147 21.43 -0.52 -10.99
C ILE A 147 22.15 -1.20 -12.13
N THR A 148 22.80 -2.33 -11.82
CA THR A 148 23.33 -3.26 -12.82
C THR A 148 22.97 -4.68 -12.40
N LYS A 149 22.82 -5.56 -13.40
CA LYS A 149 22.55 -6.98 -13.17
C LYS A 149 23.60 -7.59 -12.22
N GLU A 150 24.88 -7.33 -12.50
CA GLU A 150 26.01 -7.91 -11.75
C GLU A 150 25.99 -7.49 -10.28
N LEU A 151 25.69 -6.21 -10.03
CA LEU A 151 25.59 -5.71 -8.64
C LEU A 151 24.43 -6.34 -7.90
N LEU A 152 23.23 -6.40 -8.53
CA LEU A 152 22.05 -7.03 -7.92
C LEU A 152 22.31 -8.49 -7.58
N VAL A 153 22.85 -9.28 -8.52
CA VAL A 153 23.21 -10.68 -8.27
C VAL A 153 24.24 -10.82 -7.16
N SER A 154 25.25 -9.95 -7.14
CA SER A 154 26.29 -9.96 -6.12
C SER A 154 25.76 -9.67 -4.72
N LEU A 155 24.79 -8.76 -4.57
CA LEU A 155 24.19 -8.41 -3.27
C LEU A 155 23.43 -9.58 -2.64
N PHE A 156 22.84 -10.47 -3.46
CA PHE A 156 22.13 -11.66 -3.01
C PHE A 156 22.96 -12.94 -3.05
N TRP A 157 24.24 -12.82 -3.38
CA TRP A 157 25.11 -14.00 -3.39
C TRP A 157 25.26 -14.60 -1.99
N PRO A 158 25.16 -15.92 -1.82
CA PRO A 158 25.38 -16.58 -0.55
C PRO A 158 26.74 -16.14 0.07
N HIS A 159 26.78 -15.92 1.36
CA HIS A 159 27.92 -15.40 2.13
C HIS A 159 28.21 -13.90 1.96
N ASN A 160 27.52 -13.16 1.11
CA ASN A 160 27.58 -11.71 1.15
C ASN A 160 26.85 -11.22 2.41
N PRO A 161 27.42 -10.32 3.23
CA PRO A 161 26.74 -9.79 4.43
C PRO A 161 25.39 -9.14 4.17
N THR A 162 25.10 -8.70 2.94
CA THR A 162 23.86 -8.02 2.56
C THR A 162 22.79 -8.96 2.00
N HIS A 163 23.08 -10.27 1.83
CA HIS A 163 22.14 -11.21 1.17
C HIS A 163 20.87 -11.50 1.99
N ASP A 164 20.95 -11.36 3.33
CA ASP A 164 19.81 -11.57 4.22
C ASP A 164 19.12 -10.24 4.49
N GLY A 165 18.10 -9.98 3.70
CA GLY A 165 17.34 -8.74 3.72
C GLY A 165 16.90 -8.30 2.33
N ALA A 166 16.32 -7.10 2.25
CA ALA A 166 15.86 -6.53 1.01
C ALA A 166 16.89 -5.53 0.44
N VAL A 167 16.90 -5.43 -0.89
CA VAL A 167 17.54 -4.34 -1.62
C VAL A 167 16.47 -3.31 -1.95
N ILE A 168 16.69 -2.04 -1.58
CA ILE A 168 15.77 -0.94 -1.88
C ILE A 168 16.32 -0.12 -3.03
N ILE A 169 15.48 0.03 -4.05
CA ILE A 169 15.73 0.81 -5.27
C ILE A 169 14.83 2.04 -5.26
N GLN A 170 15.44 3.20 -5.45
CA GLN A 170 14.76 4.47 -5.61
C GLN A 170 15.22 5.14 -6.91
N GLY A 171 14.28 5.34 -7.83
CA GLY A 171 14.66 5.84 -9.15
C GLY A 171 15.56 4.85 -9.88
N GLU A 172 16.73 5.32 -10.25
CA GLU A 172 17.74 4.57 -11.01
C GLU A 172 18.86 4.04 -10.13
N ARG A 173 18.70 4.10 -8.80
CA ARG A 173 19.77 3.78 -7.87
C ARG A 173 19.36 2.77 -6.82
N ILE A 174 20.27 1.90 -6.47
CA ILE A 174 20.21 1.05 -5.29
C ILE A 174 20.61 1.90 -4.10
N ILE A 175 19.66 2.19 -3.21
CA ILE A 175 19.89 3.07 -2.06
C ILE A 175 20.48 2.30 -0.89
N ALA A 176 19.99 1.07 -0.65
CA ALA A 176 20.47 0.24 0.45
C ALA A 176 20.26 -1.25 0.19
N ALA A 177 21.01 -2.07 0.91
CA ALA A 177 20.88 -3.53 0.94
C ALA A 177 20.91 -4.06 2.37
N GLY A 178 20.39 -5.28 2.57
CA GLY A 178 20.24 -5.87 3.90
C GLY A 178 19.13 -5.23 4.73
N CYS A 179 18.12 -4.64 4.07
CA CYS A 179 17.01 -3.97 4.75
C CYS A 179 16.07 -5.00 5.38
N THR A 180 15.68 -4.78 6.64
CA THR A 180 14.67 -5.59 7.32
C THR A 180 13.28 -5.05 7.02
N LEU A 181 12.38 -5.93 6.57
CA LEU A 181 11.00 -5.59 6.22
C LEU A 181 10.01 -6.23 7.19
N PRO A 182 8.83 -5.61 7.40
CA PRO A 182 7.78 -6.18 8.23
C PRO A 182 7.21 -7.44 7.58
N LEU A 183 6.92 -8.46 8.37
CA LEU A 183 6.27 -9.67 7.90
C LEU A 183 4.74 -9.48 7.92
N SER A 184 4.07 -9.92 6.87
CA SER A 184 2.60 -9.95 6.86
C SER A 184 2.05 -10.91 7.90
N GLY A 185 1.10 -10.44 8.71
CA GLY A 185 0.31 -11.24 9.64
C GLY A 185 -0.98 -11.77 9.04
N ASN A 186 -1.20 -11.64 7.72
CA ASN A 186 -2.42 -12.06 7.06
C ASN A 186 -2.58 -13.60 7.12
N PRO A 187 -3.66 -14.11 7.76
CA PRO A 187 -3.91 -15.54 7.88
C PRO A 187 -4.28 -16.20 6.55
N ASP A 188 -4.73 -15.43 5.55
CA ASP A 188 -5.13 -15.92 4.22
C ASP A 188 -3.92 -16.22 3.31
N LEU A 189 -2.70 -15.89 3.75
CA LEU A 189 -1.50 -16.23 3.02
C LEU A 189 -1.19 -17.72 3.15
N ASP A 190 -0.84 -18.33 2.01
CA ASP A 190 -0.41 -19.73 1.93
C ASP A 190 0.69 -20.00 2.99
N PRO A 191 0.47 -20.96 3.93
CA PRO A 191 1.45 -21.31 4.96
C PRO A 191 2.81 -21.77 4.40
N ALA A 192 2.84 -22.26 3.16
CA ALA A 192 4.06 -22.70 2.49
C ALA A 192 4.96 -21.55 2.01
N LEU A 193 4.50 -20.29 2.12
CA LEU A 193 5.30 -19.12 1.77
C LEU A 193 6.41 -18.88 2.79
N GLY A 194 7.65 -18.78 2.29
CA GLY A 194 8.81 -18.44 3.10
C GLY A 194 8.80 -16.98 3.57
N THR A 195 9.76 -16.65 4.44
CA THR A 195 9.89 -15.33 5.09
C THR A 195 9.99 -14.18 4.09
N ARG A 196 10.73 -14.34 2.97
CA ARG A 196 10.86 -13.31 1.92
C ARG A 196 9.52 -12.97 1.26
N HIS A 197 8.65 -13.96 1.03
CA HIS A 197 7.32 -13.72 0.47
C HIS A 197 6.42 -12.99 1.48
N ARG A 198 6.47 -13.39 2.76
CA ARG A 198 5.72 -12.71 3.82
C ARG A 198 6.21 -11.29 4.06
N ALA A 199 7.53 -11.04 3.93
CA ALA A 199 8.11 -9.71 4.01
C ALA A 199 7.67 -8.83 2.82
N ALA A 200 7.63 -9.39 1.61
CA ALA A 200 7.17 -8.69 0.41
C ALA A 200 5.70 -8.25 0.54
N VAL A 201 4.84 -9.15 1.00
CA VAL A 201 3.42 -8.80 1.24
C VAL A 201 3.31 -7.78 2.36
N GLY A 202 3.99 -8.00 3.50
CA GLY A 202 3.94 -7.14 4.67
C GLY A 202 4.36 -5.70 4.36
N LEU A 203 5.45 -5.50 3.61
CA LEU A 203 5.83 -4.17 3.17
C LEU A 203 4.73 -3.53 2.31
N THR A 204 4.18 -4.27 1.34
CA THR A 204 3.18 -3.73 0.40
C THR A 204 1.80 -3.52 1.03
N GLU A 205 1.53 -4.05 2.20
CA GLU A 205 0.36 -3.72 3.03
C GLU A 205 0.48 -2.31 3.60
N HIS A 206 1.71 -1.86 3.92
CA HIS A 206 1.96 -0.61 4.62
C HIS A 206 2.54 0.49 3.74
N ALA A 207 3.23 0.15 2.64
CA ALA A 207 3.88 1.10 1.75
C ALA A 207 3.42 0.94 0.29
N ASP A 208 3.50 2.04 -0.48
CA ASP A 208 3.29 1.98 -1.93
C ASP A 208 4.62 1.62 -2.61
N ALA A 209 4.90 0.33 -2.65
CA ALA A 209 6.08 -0.24 -3.26
C ALA A 209 5.71 -1.44 -4.14
N LEU A 210 6.60 -1.81 -5.04
CA LEU A 210 6.59 -3.09 -5.73
C LEU A 210 7.71 -3.94 -5.17
N VAL A 211 7.43 -5.20 -4.86
CA VAL A 211 8.44 -6.08 -4.30
C VAL A 211 8.55 -7.34 -5.12
N ILE A 212 9.73 -7.54 -5.69
CA ILE A 212 10.07 -8.75 -6.45
C ILE A 212 10.71 -9.75 -5.48
N VAL A 213 10.25 -10.98 -5.53
CA VAL A 213 10.78 -12.09 -4.73
C VAL A 213 11.25 -13.19 -5.62
N VAL A 214 12.46 -13.69 -5.36
CA VAL A 214 12.97 -14.95 -5.92
C VAL A 214 13.04 -15.97 -4.78
N SER A 215 12.40 -17.11 -4.99
CA SER A 215 12.42 -18.21 -4.02
C SER A 215 13.75 -18.96 -4.08
N GLU A 216 14.42 -19.10 -2.93
CA GLU A 216 15.66 -19.88 -2.83
C GLU A 216 15.44 -21.39 -2.97
N THR A 217 14.25 -21.87 -2.66
CA THR A 217 13.92 -23.30 -2.74
C THR A 217 13.47 -23.72 -4.13
N SER A 218 12.62 -22.94 -4.78
CA SER A 218 12.01 -23.29 -6.07
C SER A 218 12.56 -22.50 -7.26
N GLY A 219 13.21 -21.36 -7.03
CA GLY A 219 13.59 -20.41 -8.09
C GLY A 219 12.40 -19.64 -8.67
N GLN A 220 11.20 -19.79 -8.12
CA GLN A 220 10.01 -19.08 -8.61
C GLN A 220 10.12 -17.58 -8.38
N ILE A 221 9.71 -16.81 -9.39
CA ILE A 221 9.62 -15.35 -9.34
C ILE A 221 8.21 -14.97 -8.94
N SER A 222 8.10 -14.09 -7.96
CA SER A 222 6.83 -13.53 -7.50
C SER A 222 6.91 -11.99 -7.41
N LEU A 223 5.78 -11.32 -7.57
CA LEU A 223 5.66 -9.86 -7.46
C LEU A 223 4.57 -9.52 -6.44
N ALA A 224 4.91 -8.74 -5.42
CA ALA A 224 3.96 -8.24 -4.43
C ALA A 224 3.61 -6.79 -4.71
N GLN A 225 2.32 -6.45 -4.58
CA GLN A 225 1.79 -5.10 -4.70
C GLN A 225 0.49 -4.97 -3.91
N GLY A 226 0.36 -3.94 -3.06
CA GLY A 226 -0.86 -3.63 -2.33
C GLY A 226 -1.38 -4.77 -1.45
N GLY A 227 -0.50 -5.52 -0.80
CA GLY A 227 -0.82 -6.67 0.04
C GLY A 227 -1.18 -7.96 -0.73
N ARG A 228 -0.99 -7.99 -2.04
CA ARG A 228 -1.27 -9.15 -2.90
C ARG A 228 -0.01 -9.68 -3.53
N LEU A 229 0.07 -10.99 -3.69
CA LEU A 229 1.21 -11.69 -4.27
C LEU A 229 0.82 -12.38 -5.58
N MET A 230 1.46 -11.98 -6.67
CA MET A 230 1.41 -12.68 -7.96
C MET A 230 2.58 -13.65 -8.01
N ARG A 231 2.31 -14.94 -8.21
CA ARG A 231 3.31 -16.01 -8.15
C ARG A 231 3.62 -16.61 -9.51
N ASN A 232 4.76 -17.27 -9.61
CA ASN A 232 5.18 -18.05 -10.76
C ASN A 232 5.22 -17.24 -12.08
N LEU A 233 5.83 -16.05 -12.00
CA LEU A 233 5.99 -15.19 -13.16
C LEU A 233 7.19 -15.63 -13.99
N SER A 234 7.01 -15.65 -15.31
CA SER A 234 8.14 -15.69 -16.26
C SER A 234 8.81 -14.32 -16.34
N ARG A 235 10.06 -14.26 -16.85
CA ARG A 235 10.75 -13.00 -17.10
C ARG A 235 9.90 -12.01 -17.92
N LEU A 236 9.26 -12.48 -18.98
CA LEU A 236 8.39 -11.64 -19.82
C LEU A 236 7.20 -11.08 -19.05
N GLN A 237 6.55 -11.92 -18.24
CA GLN A 237 5.42 -11.51 -17.41
C GLN A 237 5.86 -10.51 -16.34
N LEU A 238 7.01 -10.74 -15.68
CA LEU A 238 7.58 -9.79 -14.72
C LEU A 238 7.83 -8.44 -15.39
N ARG A 239 8.54 -8.42 -16.53
CA ARG A 239 8.85 -7.19 -17.28
C ARG A 239 7.59 -6.45 -17.70
N GLN A 240 6.57 -7.15 -18.21
CA GLN A 240 5.30 -6.56 -18.58
C GLN A 240 4.55 -5.99 -17.36
N ALA A 241 4.54 -6.72 -16.24
CA ALA A 241 3.93 -6.25 -15.01
C ALA A 241 4.62 -4.98 -14.49
N LEU A 242 5.95 -4.97 -14.43
CA LEU A 242 6.74 -3.82 -14.01
C LEU A 242 6.47 -2.62 -14.93
N ARG A 243 6.49 -2.81 -16.24
CA ARG A 243 6.23 -1.77 -17.22
C ARG A 243 4.83 -1.18 -17.07
N ASN A 244 3.80 -2.02 -16.97
CA ASN A 244 2.42 -1.57 -16.83
C ASN A 244 2.16 -0.80 -15.54
N ILE A 245 2.91 -1.10 -14.48
CA ILE A 245 2.74 -0.50 -13.16
C ILE A 245 3.56 0.79 -13.03
N LEU A 246 4.79 0.79 -13.56
CA LEU A 246 5.71 1.92 -13.48
C LEU A 246 5.48 2.93 -14.60
N GLU A 247 5.13 2.46 -15.80
CA GLU A 247 4.81 3.28 -16.98
C GLU A 247 3.33 3.05 -17.37
N PRO A 248 2.36 3.65 -16.67
CA PRO A 248 0.98 3.51 -17.09
C PRO A 248 0.82 4.10 -18.50
N PRO A 249 0.13 3.39 -19.43
CA PRO A 249 0.00 3.81 -20.82
C PRO A 249 -0.53 5.24 -20.91
N ALA A 250 0.10 6.04 -21.76
CA ALA A 250 -0.18 7.48 -21.96
C ALA A 250 -1.66 7.77 -22.32
N ASP A 251 -2.38 6.77 -22.80
CA ASP A 251 -3.79 6.85 -23.22
C ASP A 251 -4.82 7.03 -22.07
N LYS A 252 -4.38 6.92 -20.80
CA LYS A 252 -5.23 7.26 -19.64
C LYS A 252 -5.12 8.73 -19.19
N LYS A 253 -4.35 9.55 -19.90
CA LYS A 253 -4.35 11.01 -19.77
C LYS A 253 -5.48 11.69 -20.56
N GLY A 254 -6.58 11.01 -20.85
CA GLY A 254 -7.79 11.71 -21.26
C GLY A 254 -8.09 12.76 -20.19
N THR A 255 -7.91 14.02 -20.55
CA THR A 255 -8.15 15.18 -19.70
C THR A 255 -9.51 14.99 -19.05
N TRP A 256 -9.66 15.31 -17.75
CA TRP A 256 -10.96 15.24 -17.07
C TRP A 256 -12.08 15.91 -17.88
N LEU A 257 -11.74 16.89 -18.73
CA LEU A 257 -12.59 17.54 -19.73
C LEU A 257 -13.10 16.58 -20.82
N GLU A 258 -12.28 15.65 -21.33
CA GLU A 258 -12.72 14.65 -22.32
C GLU A 258 -13.63 13.58 -21.70
N LYS A 259 -13.40 13.25 -20.42
CA LYS A 259 -14.32 12.37 -19.69
C LYS A 259 -15.66 13.05 -19.43
N LEU A 260 -15.68 14.34 -19.12
CA LEU A 260 -16.90 15.14 -19.01
C LEU A 260 -17.59 15.30 -20.37
N ALA A 261 -16.86 15.56 -21.44
CA ALA A 261 -17.43 15.66 -22.79
C ALA A 261 -18.13 14.35 -23.23
N ARG A 262 -17.58 13.18 -22.89
CA ARG A 262 -18.23 11.87 -23.15
C ARG A 262 -19.48 11.63 -22.29
N ILE A 263 -19.53 12.18 -21.07
CA ILE A 263 -20.68 12.03 -20.17
C ILE A 263 -21.82 12.99 -20.56
N PHE A 264 -21.46 14.17 -21.06
CA PHE A 264 -22.44 15.22 -21.38
C PHE A 264 -22.80 15.31 -22.88
N GLY A 265 -22.32 14.36 -23.71
CA GLY A 265 -22.82 14.20 -25.09
C GLY A 265 -22.67 15.45 -25.93
N ALA A 266 -21.56 16.17 -25.85
CA ALA A 266 -21.26 17.23 -26.80
C ALA A 266 -20.92 16.63 -28.18
N PRO A 267 -21.54 17.14 -29.29
CA PRO A 267 -21.40 16.60 -30.63
C PRO A 267 -19.98 16.68 -31.17
#